data_e1c266b7e83cdb40f278d554f8236fd8
#
_entry.id   e1c266b7e83cdb40f278d554f8236fd8
#
_cell.length_a   1.000
_cell.length_b   1.000
_cell.length_c   1.000
_cell.angle_alpha   90.00
_cell.angle_beta   90.00
_cell.angle_gamma   90.00
#
_symmetry.space_group_name_H-M   'P 1'
#
loop_
_entity.id
_entity.type
_entity.pdbx_description
1 polymer ?
#
loop_
_entity_poly.entity_id
_entity_poly.type
_entity_poly.pdbx_seq_one_letter_code
_entity_poly.pdbx_strand_id
1 'polypeptide(L)'
;MATENQENNGNAAPLSLSERGATRRRLAKAGVGAAGVLMTLESRATMSPMICKSPSGALSGGLSSHYGPAPVCNGLSPGYWKNHTGAWPCSTDTWFADVFYVSGNRRYCTVKQKNTSYLCSTMLALLSPQRFDKYNLAMHAIATYLNIRSGKINFLSVETLLAMWYEVQTKGYYSPTVGVKWSPEQVKNYLQATHD
;
A
#
# COMPACT_ATOMS: atom_id res chain seq x y z
N MET A 1 -24.84 -31.55 79.21
CA MET A 1 -23.75 -30.54 79.17
C MET A 1 -23.53 -30.14 77.75
N ALA A 2 -23.88 -28.89 77.46
CA ALA A 2 -23.83 -28.30 76.12
C ALA A 2 -22.43 -27.79 75.81
N THR A 3 -22.00 -27.91 74.55
CA THR A 3 -20.97 -27.02 74.00
C THR A 3 -21.28 -26.78 72.54
N GLU A 4 -21.42 -25.49 72.29
CA GLU A 4 -21.81 -24.84 71.10
C GLU A 4 -20.77 -24.98 69.96
N ASN A 5 -21.27 -25.20 68.75
CA ASN A 5 -20.53 -25.07 67.48
C ASN A 5 -20.67 -23.64 66.94
N GLN A 6 -19.58 -22.96 66.73
CA GLN A 6 -19.56 -21.71 65.96
C GLN A 6 -19.14 -21.97 64.53
N GLU A 7 -20.11 -21.86 63.62
CA GLU A 7 -19.87 -21.78 62.17
C GLU A 7 -19.28 -20.42 61.83
N ASN A 8 -18.12 -20.46 61.20
CA ASN A 8 -17.50 -19.26 60.63
C ASN A 8 -17.86 -19.18 59.13
N ASN A 9 -18.86 -18.36 58.86
CA ASN A 9 -19.40 -18.15 57.53
C ASN A 9 -18.57 -17.03 56.84
N GLY A 10 -17.54 -17.45 56.10
CA GLY A 10 -16.72 -16.55 55.28
C GLY A 10 -17.46 -16.08 54.03
N ASN A 11 -18.16 -14.97 54.14
CA ASN A 11 -18.86 -14.33 53.03
C ASN A 11 -17.86 -13.60 52.13
N ALA A 12 -17.41 -14.30 51.09
CA ALA A 12 -16.64 -13.65 50.01
C ALA A 12 -17.60 -12.90 49.07
N ALA A 13 -17.68 -11.61 49.19
CA ALA A 13 -18.45 -10.75 48.30
C ALA A 13 -17.94 -10.84 46.87
N PRO A 14 -18.83 -10.96 45.86
CA PRO A 14 -18.43 -10.98 44.48
C PRO A 14 -17.87 -9.59 44.06
N LEU A 15 -16.65 -9.57 43.55
CA LEU A 15 -16.01 -8.36 42.97
C LEU A 15 -16.89 -7.77 41.87
N SER A 16 -17.29 -6.52 42.04
CA SER A 16 -18.20 -5.84 41.15
C SER A 16 -17.58 -5.67 39.76
N LEU A 17 -18.37 -5.89 38.72
CA LEU A 17 -18.00 -5.70 37.29
C LEU A 17 -17.48 -4.29 36.96
N SER A 18 -17.66 -3.31 37.86
CA SER A 18 -17.23 -1.92 37.67
C SER A 18 -15.72 -1.73 37.76
N GLU A 19 -15.00 -2.55 38.55
CA GLU A 19 -13.54 -2.39 38.69
C GLU A 19 -12.76 -2.87 37.45
N ARG A 20 -13.27 -3.90 36.75
CA ARG A 20 -12.65 -4.36 35.50
C ARG A 20 -12.80 -3.34 34.37
N GLY A 21 -13.87 -2.55 34.38
CA GLY A 21 -14.09 -1.48 33.41
C GLY A 21 -13.20 -0.25 33.67
N ALA A 22 -12.90 0.05 34.91
CA ALA A 22 -12.06 1.20 35.28
C ALA A 22 -10.60 1.01 34.89
N THR A 23 -10.08 -0.22 35.02
CA THR A 23 -8.70 -0.55 34.63
C THR A 23 -8.50 -0.44 33.10
N ARG A 24 -9.48 -0.88 32.30
CA ARG A 24 -9.43 -0.73 30.84
C ARG A 24 -9.52 0.72 30.38
N ARG A 25 -10.30 1.56 31.06
CA ARG A 25 -10.42 3.00 30.77
C ARG A 25 -9.16 3.78 31.14
N ARG A 26 -8.42 3.37 32.16
CA ARG A 26 -7.15 4.01 32.54
C ARG A 26 -6.04 3.72 31.54
N LEU A 27 -5.99 2.51 30.95
CA LEU A 27 -5.07 2.17 29.88
C LEU A 27 -5.36 2.96 28.58
N ALA A 28 -6.64 3.20 28.27
CA ALA A 28 -7.01 4.00 27.11
C ALA A 28 -6.68 5.50 27.24
N LYS A 29 -6.67 6.05 28.49
CA LYS A 29 -6.31 7.45 28.75
C LYS A 29 -4.80 7.69 28.83
N ALA A 30 -4.00 6.69 29.15
CA ALA A 30 -2.54 6.79 29.16
C ALA A 30 -1.90 6.69 27.78
N GLY A 31 -2.65 6.24 26.76
CA GLY A 31 -2.17 6.03 25.40
C GLY A 31 -2.26 7.25 24.46
N VAL A 32 -2.80 8.39 24.90
CA VAL A 32 -2.99 9.58 24.03
C VAL A 32 -1.83 10.58 24.15
N GLY A 33 -0.84 10.30 24.93
CA GLY A 33 0.24 11.25 25.23
C GLY A 33 1.64 10.73 24.94
N ALA A 34 1.88 9.99 23.89
CA ALA A 34 3.27 9.77 23.49
C ALA A 34 3.40 9.24 22.09
N ALA A 35 4.18 9.96 21.35
CA ALA A 35 4.95 9.51 20.22
C ALA A 35 4.16 9.31 18.92
N GLY A 36 4.17 10.34 18.12
CA GLY A 36 4.45 10.14 16.72
C GLY A 36 5.70 9.27 16.60
N VAL A 37 5.52 7.96 16.59
CA VAL A 37 6.56 7.07 16.12
C VAL A 37 6.70 7.38 14.64
N LEU A 38 7.63 8.26 14.32
CA LEU A 38 8.21 8.34 13.00
C LEU A 38 8.84 6.97 12.75
N MET A 39 8.04 6.05 12.19
CA MET A 39 8.58 4.88 11.53
C MET A 39 9.33 5.41 10.32
N THR A 40 10.55 5.85 10.54
CA THR A 40 11.54 5.91 9.48
C THR A 40 11.72 4.46 9.04
N LEU A 41 11.12 4.13 7.89
CA LEU A 41 11.53 2.96 7.14
C LEU A 41 12.97 3.21 6.70
N GLU A 42 13.91 2.94 7.61
CA GLU A 42 15.31 2.82 7.24
C GLU A 42 15.39 1.70 6.22
N SER A 43 15.66 2.10 5.00
CA SER A 43 15.90 1.20 3.88
C SER A 43 17.16 0.38 4.16
N ARG A 44 17.01 -0.70 4.90
CA ARG A 44 17.99 -1.78 4.81
C ARG A 44 17.69 -2.53 3.52
N ALA A 45 18.61 -2.46 2.58
CA ALA A 45 18.63 -3.26 1.37
C ALA A 45 18.91 -4.74 1.71
N THR A 46 18.01 -5.35 2.46
CA THR A 46 17.83 -6.79 2.50
C THR A 46 16.67 -7.06 1.58
N MET A 47 16.76 -8.09 0.74
CA MET A 47 15.67 -8.53 -0.13
C MET A 47 14.38 -8.53 0.68
N SER A 48 13.63 -7.44 0.57
CA SER A 48 12.39 -7.29 1.34
C SER A 48 11.41 -8.31 0.80
N PRO A 49 10.79 -9.13 1.66
CA PRO A 49 9.77 -10.06 1.20
C PRO A 49 8.71 -9.28 0.43
N MET A 50 8.25 -9.86 -0.69
CA MET A 50 7.22 -9.26 -1.53
C MET A 50 6.04 -8.78 -0.67
N ILE A 51 5.63 -7.53 -0.86
CA ILE A 51 4.50 -6.96 -0.13
C ILE A 51 3.19 -7.38 -0.80
N CYS A 52 2.40 -8.17 -0.08
CA CYS A 52 1.09 -8.70 -0.51
C CYS A 52 -0.06 -8.01 0.22
N LYS A 53 0.01 -6.69 0.33
CA LYS A 53 -0.95 -5.89 1.11
C LYS A 53 -1.27 -4.59 0.39
N SER A 54 -2.49 -4.10 0.57
CA SER A 54 -2.85 -2.74 0.16
C SER A 54 -1.95 -1.69 0.83
N PRO A 55 -1.89 -0.45 0.31
CA PRO A 55 -1.07 0.61 0.90
C PRO A 55 -1.35 0.84 2.39
N SER A 56 -2.61 0.89 2.81
CA SER A 56 -3.00 1.01 4.20
C SER A 56 -2.65 -0.24 5.02
N GLY A 57 -2.81 -1.44 4.43
CA GLY A 57 -2.44 -2.71 5.04
C GLY A 57 -0.93 -2.87 5.26
N ALA A 58 -0.10 -2.28 4.40
CA ALA A 58 1.35 -2.28 4.56
C ALA A 58 1.80 -1.48 5.81
N LEU A 59 1.03 -0.44 6.20
CA LEU A 59 1.28 0.34 7.40
C LEU A 59 0.85 -0.36 8.70
N SER A 60 -0.15 -1.24 8.63
CA SER A 60 -0.80 -1.86 9.81
C SER A 60 0.02 -3.00 10.44
N GLY A 61 1.25 -3.25 10.01
CA GLY A 61 2.13 -4.25 10.62
C GLY A 61 1.60 -5.70 10.59
N GLY A 62 0.56 -5.99 9.83
CA GLY A 62 0.07 -7.35 9.63
C GLY A 62 -0.89 -7.89 10.70
N LEU A 63 -1.38 -7.06 11.61
CA LEU A 63 -2.35 -7.45 12.64
C LEU A 63 -3.82 -7.55 12.14
N SER A 64 -4.07 -7.29 10.87
CA SER A 64 -5.41 -7.46 10.30
C SER A 64 -5.67 -8.94 10.06
N SER A 65 -6.61 -9.50 10.80
CA SER A 65 -7.21 -10.79 10.49
C SER A 65 -7.80 -10.73 9.09
N HIS A 66 -7.21 -11.40 8.13
CA HIS A 66 -7.74 -11.46 6.78
C HIS A 66 -8.99 -12.36 6.78
N TYR A 67 -10.15 -11.73 6.82
CA TYR A 67 -11.40 -12.37 6.44
C TYR A 67 -11.47 -12.37 4.91
N GLY A 68 -11.13 -13.48 4.28
CA GLY A 68 -11.18 -13.60 2.82
C GLY A 68 -10.14 -14.58 2.26
N PRO A 69 -10.19 -14.85 0.95
CA PRO A 69 -9.17 -15.68 0.29
C PRO A 69 -7.79 -15.03 0.41
N ALA A 70 -6.75 -15.86 0.47
CA ALA A 70 -5.37 -15.41 0.53
C ALA A 70 -5.05 -14.45 -0.65
N PRO A 71 -4.26 -13.39 -0.43
CA PRO A 71 -3.88 -12.50 -1.51
C PRO A 71 -3.03 -13.23 -2.56
N VAL A 72 -3.28 -12.95 -3.83
CA VAL A 72 -2.43 -13.40 -4.94
C VAL A 72 -1.23 -12.44 -5.02
N CYS A 73 -0.02 -13.00 -4.96
CA CYS A 73 1.24 -12.29 -4.85
C CYS A 73 2.28 -12.81 -5.85
N ASN A 74 1.93 -12.79 -7.12
CA ASN A 74 2.79 -13.26 -8.22
C ASN A 74 3.13 -12.10 -9.16
N GLY A 75 3.38 -10.92 -8.57
CA GLY A 75 3.74 -9.74 -9.35
C GLY A 75 5.03 -9.95 -10.12
N LEU A 76 5.06 -9.45 -11.35
CA LEU A 76 6.18 -9.57 -12.28
C LEU A 76 6.84 -8.21 -12.46
N SER A 77 8.16 -8.18 -12.55
CA SER A 77 8.98 -6.98 -12.62
C SER A 77 8.77 -6.18 -13.92
N PRO A 78 9.15 -4.90 -13.94
CA PRO A 78 9.19 -4.10 -15.17
C PRO A 78 10.02 -4.75 -16.27
N GLY A 79 11.15 -5.38 -15.90
CA GLY A 79 12.00 -6.10 -16.84
C GLY A 79 11.31 -7.30 -17.50
N TYR A 80 10.51 -8.03 -16.72
CA TYR A 80 9.68 -9.11 -17.29
C TYR A 80 8.71 -8.56 -18.33
N TRP A 81 7.90 -7.57 -17.96
CA TRP A 81 6.88 -7.01 -18.84
C TRP A 81 7.46 -6.38 -20.10
N LYS A 82 8.63 -5.73 -19.99
CA LYS A 82 9.34 -5.18 -21.14
C LYS A 82 9.72 -6.27 -22.18
N ASN A 83 10.14 -7.43 -21.69
CA ASN A 83 10.66 -8.52 -22.56
C ASN A 83 9.58 -9.52 -22.99
N HIS A 84 8.39 -9.51 -22.37
CA HIS A 84 7.29 -10.43 -22.63
C HIS A 84 6.03 -9.70 -23.11
N THR A 85 6.17 -8.92 -24.18
CA THR A 85 5.09 -8.09 -24.73
C THR A 85 3.87 -8.90 -25.18
N GLY A 86 4.04 -10.14 -25.58
CA GLY A 86 2.94 -11.06 -25.91
C GLY A 86 2.06 -11.47 -24.72
N ALA A 87 2.52 -11.26 -23.49
CA ALA A 87 1.76 -11.55 -22.27
C ALA A 87 0.95 -10.35 -21.75
N TRP A 88 0.99 -9.21 -22.44
CA TRP A 88 0.31 -8.00 -21.98
C TRP A 88 -1.22 -8.16 -22.03
N PRO A 89 -1.94 -7.71 -20.98
CA PRO A 89 -3.41 -7.70 -20.98
C PRO A 89 -4.02 -6.55 -21.79
N CYS A 90 -3.21 -5.77 -22.50
CA CYS A 90 -3.59 -4.63 -23.34
C CYS A 90 -2.57 -4.45 -24.47
N SER A 91 -2.86 -3.53 -25.42
CA SER A 91 -1.92 -3.21 -26.51
C SER A 91 -0.62 -2.62 -25.97
N THR A 92 0.50 -3.03 -26.53
CA THR A 92 1.83 -2.46 -26.22
C THR A 92 1.98 -1.00 -26.70
N ASP A 93 1.13 -0.59 -27.65
CA ASP A 93 1.06 0.80 -28.14
C ASP A 93 0.20 1.71 -27.27
N THR A 94 -0.36 1.18 -26.15
CA THR A 94 -1.16 1.97 -25.20
C THR A 94 -0.31 3.10 -24.66
N TRP A 95 -0.81 4.33 -24.80
CA TRP A 95 -0.18 5.49 -24.24
C TRP A 95 -0.35 5.53 -22.73
N PHE A 96 0.71 5.93 -22.03
CA PHE A 96 0.68 6.06 -20.58
C PHE A 96 -0.44 7.04 -20.13
N ALA A 97 -0.60 8.13 -20.89
CA ALA A 97 -1.63 9.12 -20.59
C ALA A 97 -3.07 8.58 -20.69
N ASP A 98 -3.32 7.60 -21.55
CA ASP A 98 -4.66 7.04 -21.72
C ASP A 98 -5.08 6.20 -20.49
N VAL A 99 -4.13 5.76 -19.68
CA VAL A 99 -4.36 4.95 -18.48
C VAL A 99 -4.23 5.78 -17.19
N PHE A 100 -3.17 6.57 -17.08
CA PHE A 100 -2.76 7.21 -15.82
C PHE A 100 -3.20 8.68 -15.69
N TYR A 101 -3.76 9.28 -16.73
CA TYR A 101 -4.30 10.64 -16.66
C TYR A 101 -5.80 10.63 -16.90
N VAL A 102 -6.54 11.41 -16.12
CA VAL A 102 -7.98 11.56 -16.27
C VAL A 102 -8.27 12.14 -17.66
N SER A 103 -9.20 11.52 -18.35
CA SER A 103 -9.61 11.68 -19.74
C SER A 103 -9.40 13.07 -20.36
N GLY A 104 -8.78 13.10 -21.52
CA GLY A 104 -8.78 14.25 -22.44
C GLY A 104 -7.50 15.07 -22.48
N ASN A 105 -6.52 14.86 -21.61
CA ASN A 105 -5.27 15.60 -21.61
C ASN A 105 -4.20 15.03 -22.57
N ARG A 106 -4.59 14.16 -23.48
CA ARG A 106 -3.71 13.70 -24.54
C ARG A 106 -3.40 14.89 -25.45
N ARG A 107 -2.27 15.55 -25.19
CA ARG A 107 -1.75 16.55 -26.13
C ARG A 107 -1.34 15.82 -27.41
N TYR A 108 -1.61 16.44 -28.57
CA TYR A 108 -1.11 15.93 -29.83
C TYR A 108 0.41 15.90 -29.78
N CYS A 109 0.97 14.70 -29.56
CA CYS A 109 2.40 14.51 -29.48
C CYS A 109 2.96 14.41 -30.90
N THR A 110 3.83 15.32 -31.25
CA THR A 110 4.60 15.22 -32.50
C THR A 110 5.63 14.09 -32.40
N VAL A 111 6.14 13.63 -33.52
CA VAL A 111 7.20 12.60 -33.57
C VAL A 111 8.43 13.01 -32.73
N LYS A 112 8.77 14.28 -32.68
CA LYS A 112 9.87 14.83 -31.87
C LYS A 112 9.58 14.79 -30.36
N GLN A 113 8.31 14.79 -29.97
CA GLN A 113 7.89 14.75 -28.57
C GLN A 113 7.66 13.32 -28.05
N LYS A 114 7.71 12.33 -28.94
CA LYS A 114 7.55 10.91 -28.54
C LYS A 114 8.62 10.54 -27.52
N ASN A 115 8.18 9.96 -26.40
CA ASN A 115 9.04 9.52 -25.28
C ASN A 115 9.85 10.63 -24.59
N THR A 116 9.35 11.86 -24.60
CA THR A 116 9.98 12.99 -23.87
C THR A 116 9.25 13.39 -22.59
N SER A 117 8.07 12.86 -22.36
CA SER A 117 7.24 13.12 -21.18
C SER A 117 6.25 12.00 -20.96
N TYR A 118 5.63 11.93 -19.79
CA TYR A 118 4.58 10.94 -19.50
C TYR A 118 3.40 11.01 -20.48
N LEU A 119 3.01 12.22 -20.89
CA LEU A 119 1.89 12.44 -21.83
C LEU A 119 2.19 11.96 -23.25
N CYS A 120 3.47 11.92 -23.62
CA CYS A 120 3.92 11.57 -24.96
C CYS A 120 4.71 10.27 -25.03
N SER A 121 4.49 9.37 -24.07
CA SER A 121 5.16 8.07 -24.04
C SER A 121 4.15 6.93 -24.03
N THR A 122 4.50 5.84 -24.72
CA THR A 122 3.80 4.58 -24.56
C THR A 122 4.20 3.92 -23.23
N MET A 123 3.34 3.07 -22.69
CA MET A 123 3.70 2.30 -21.49
C MET A 123 4.94 1.45 -21.72
N LEU A 124 5.10 0.85 -22.92
CA LEU A 124 6.27 0.06 -23.24
C LEU A 124 7.57 0.87 -23.20
N ALA A 125 7.56 2.10 -23.70
CA ALA A 125 8.73 2.98 -23.65
C ALA A 125 9.13 3.33 -22.22
N LEU A 126 8.15 3.50 -21.32
CA LEU A 126 8.36 3.83 -19.91
C LEU A 126 8.78 2.63 -19.05
N LEU A 127 8.73 1.41 -19.54
CA LEU A 127 9.35 0.24 -18.88
C LEU A 127 10.88 0.26 -18.97
N SER A 128 11.46 1.28 -19.59
CA SER A 128 12.88 1.59 -19.53
C SER A 128 13.09 2.90 -18.77
N PRO A 129 14.18 3.04 -18.01
CA PRO A 129 14.46 4.27 -17.28
C PRO A 129 14.42 5.51 -18.19
N GLN A 130 13.71 6.54 -17.76
CA GLN A 130 13.59 7.81 -18.45
C GLN A 130 14.12 8.94 -17.57
N ARG A 131 14.84 9.91 -18.13
CA ARG A 131 15.42 11.01 -17.35
C ARG A 131 14.39 11.86 -16.62
N PHE A 132 13.16 11.95 -17.16
CA PHE A 132 12.06 12.69 -16.55
C PHE A 132 11.26 11.87 -15.55
N ASP A 133 11.41 10.52 -15.51
CA ASP A 133 10.76 9.64 -14.56
C ASP A 133 11.58 9.55 -13.27
N LYS A 134 11.39 10.54 -12.41
CA LYS A 134 12.08 10.58 -11.12
C LYS A 134 11.76 9.32 -10.32
N TYR A 135 12.81 8.67 -9.82
CA TYR A 135 12.76 7.38 -9.10
C TYR A 135 12.27 6.19 -9.94
N ASN A 136 12.07 6.33 -11.27
CA ASN A 136 11.44 5.32 -12.13
C ASN A 136 10.01 4.96 -11.66
N LEU A 137 9.27 5.94 -11.14
CA LEU A 137 7.94 5.73 -10.57
C LEU A 137 6.95 5.22 -11.63
N ALA A 138 6.94 5.80 -12.83
CA ALA A 138 6.07 5.35 -13.92
C ALA A 138 6.38 3.92 -14.35
N MET A 139 7.65 3.54 -14.39
CA MET A 139 8.08 2.19 -14.71
C MET A 139 7.46 1.16 -13.75
N HIS A 140 7.53 1.41 -12.43
CA HIS A 140 6.93 0.53 -11.42
C HIS A 140 5.40 0.59 -11.42
N ALA A 141 4.81 1.76 -11.66
CA ALA A 141 3.36 1.91 -11.79
C ALA A 141 2.80 1.10 -12.96
N ILE A 142 3.47 1.09 -14.13
CA ILE A 142 3.08 0.30 -15.28
C ILE A 142 3.17 -1.20 -14.98
N ALA A 143 4.28 -1.68 -14.39
CA ALA A 143 4.41 -3.08 -14.03
C ALA A 143 3.29 -3.52 -13.08
N THR A 144 3.00 -2.70 -12.07
CA THR A 144 1.90 -2.95 -11.13
C THR A 144 0.54 -2.96 -11.84
N TYR A 145 0.29 -2.02 -12.75
CA TYR A 145 -0.94 -1.99 -13.57
C TYR A 145 -1.12 -3.29 -14.37
N LEU A 146 -0.07 -3.73 -15.05
CA LEU A 146 -0.10 -4.97 -15.84
C LEU A 146 -0.30 -6.20 -14.94
N ASN A 147 0.31 -6.23 -13.75
CA ASN A 147 0.12 -7.28 -12.77
C ASN A 147 -1.34 -7.36 -12.27
N ILE A 148 -1.97 -6.21 -11.97
CA ILE A 148 -3.38 -6.16 -11.59
C ILE A 148 -4.26 -6.66 -12.74
N ARG A 149 -4.06 -6.13 -13.94
CA ARG A 149 -4.88 -6.44 -15.12
C ARG A 149 -4.76 -7.91 -15.57
N SER A 150 -3.63 -8.55 -15.29
CA SER A 150 -3.39 -9.97 -15.59
C SER A 150 -3.70 -10.91 -14.42
N GLY A 151 -4.24 -10.39 -13.30
CA GLY A 151 -4.57 -11.18 -12.10
C GLY A 151 -3.36 -11.73 -11.36
N LYS A 152 -2.16 -11.19 -11.60
CA LYS A 152 -0.94 -11.59 -10.89
C LYS A 152 -0.91 -11.08 -9.45
N ILE A 153 -1.60 -9.97 -9.17
CA ILE A 153 -1.85 -9.46 -7.84
C ILE A 153 -3.33 -9.05 -7.71
N ASN A 154 -3.91 -9.19 -6.51
CA ASN A 154 -5.32 -8.86 -6.23
C ASN A 154 -5.53 -8.01 -4.97
N PHE A 155 -4.48 -7.72 -4.22
CA PHE A 155 -4.52 -6.91 -3.00
C PHE A 155 -4.47 -5.40 -3.26
N LEU A 156 -4.28 -5.00 -4.51
CA LEU A 156 -4.28 -3.61 -4.97
C LEU A 156 -5.19 -3.50 -6.19
N SER A 157 -6.08 -2.50 -6.21
CA SER A 157 -6.95 -2.24 -7.35
C SER A 157 -6.32 -1.23 -8.33
N VAL A 158 -6.81 -1.23 -9.58
CA VAL A 158 -6.40 -0.23 -10.58
C VAL A 158 -6.75 1.18 -10.10
N GLU A 159 -7.92 1.36 -9.50
CA GLU A 159 -8.39 2.66 -9.00
C GLU A 159 -7.45 3.21 -7.92
N THR A 160 -7.01 2.34 -7.00
CA THR A 160 -6.05 2.74 -5.96
C THR A 160 -4.70 3.12 -6.57
N LEU A 161 -4.21 2.35 -7.54
CA LEU A 161 -2.97 2.66 -8.24
C LEU A 161 -3.04 4.01 -8.98
N LEU A 162 -4.15 4.27 -9.68
CA LEU A 162 -4.37 5.54 -10.38
C LEU A 162 -4.49 6.72 -9.40
N ALA A 163 -5.15 6.53 -8.26
CA ALA A 163 -5.21 7.53 -7.19
C ALA A 163 -3.82 7.84 -6.64
N MET A 164 -2.97 6.81 -6.40
CA MET A 164 -1.58 7.00 -5.98
C MET A 164 -0.81 7.85 -6.98
N TRP A 165 -0.90 7.53 -8.28
CA TRP A 165 -0.27 8.30 -9.34
C TRP A 165 -0.77 9.74 -9.34
N TYR A 166 -2.08 9.95 -9.36
CA TYR A 166 -2.70 11.28 -9.41
C TYR A 166 -2.30 12.14 -8.21
N GLU A 167 -2.34 11.60 -6.99
CA GLU A 167 -1.97 12.35 -5.80
C GLU A 167 -0.50 12.74 -5.80
N VAL A 168 0.39 11.84 -6.19
CA VAL A 168 1.82 12.15 -6.31
C VAL A 168 2.05 13.26 -7.33
N GLN A 169 1.36 13.23 -8.49
CA GLN A 169 1.54 14.26 -9.53
C GLN A 169 0.95 15.63 -9.16
N THR A 170 -0.14 15.64 -8.39
CA THR A 170 -0.86 16.89 -8.05
C THR A 170 -0.49 17.48 -6.71
N LYS A 171 -0.23 16.62 -5.71
CA LYS A 171 0.06 17.03 -4.32
C LYS A 171 1.52 16.86 -3.93
N GLY A 172 2.32 16.12 -4.74
CA GLY A 172 3.69 15.76 -4.43
C GLY A 172 3.83 14.61 -3.41
N TYR A 173 2.73 14.01 -2.96
CA TYR A 173 2.70 12.87 -2.05
C TYR A 173 1.41 12.06 -2.23
N TYR A 174 1.39 10.83 -1.74
CA TYR A 174 0.21 9.98 -1.61
C TYR A 174 -0.15 9.77 -0.15
N SER A 175 -1.46 9.71 0.16
CA SER A 175 -1.94 9.49 1.53
C SER A 175 -2.61 8.11 1.63
N PRO A 176 -1.87 7.05 2.05
CA PRO A 176 -2.43 5.71 2.19
C PRO A 176 -3.47 5.59 3.32
N THR A 177 -3.40 6.47 4.30
CA THR A 177 -4.35 6.62 5.41
C THR A 177 -4.27 8.02 5.99
N VAL A 178 -5.25 8.37 6.81
CA VAL A 178 -5.32 9.69 7.46
C VAL A 178 -4.04 9.96 8.26
N GLY A 179 -3.45 11.12 8.04
CA GLY A 179 -2.24 11.57 8.76
C GLY A 179 -0.91 11.01 8.25
N VAL A 180 -0.92 10.07 7.30
CA VAL A 180 0.31 9.50 6.70
C VAL A 180 0.49 10.02 5.28
N LYS A 181 1.71 10.44 4.95
CA LYS A 181 2.09 10.91 3.62
C LYS A 181 3.29 10.12 3.12
N TRP A 182 3.18 9.55 1.95
CA TRP A 182 4.27 8.89 1.26
C TRP A 182 4.83 9.79 0.16
N SER A 183 6.13 10.02 0.18
CA SER A 183 6.84 10.69 -0.91
C SER A 183 6.77 9.86 -2.20
N PRO A 184 7.05 10.45 -3.37
CA PRO A 184 7.13 9.71 -4.63
C PRO A 184 8.08 8.51 -4.57
N GLU A 185 9.17 8.63 -3.84
CA GLU A 185 10.13 7.53 -3.63
C GLU A 185 9.54 6.41 -2.78
N GLN A 186 8.83 6.75 -1.71
CA GLN A 186 8.15 5.75 -0.86
C GLN A 186 7.04 5.01 -1.64
N VAL A 187 6.28 5.73 -2.48
CA VAL A 187 5.31 5.11 -3.38
C VAL A 187 6.00 4.15 -4.35
N LYS A 188 7.11 4.57 -4.98
CA LYS A 188 7.90 3.69 -5.85
C LYS A 188 8.40 2.46 -5.09
N ASN A 189 8.93 2.62 -3.88
CA ASN A 189 9.42 1.50 -3.06
C ASN A 189 8.29 0.51 -2.73
N TYR A 190 7.10 1.01 -2.39
CA TYR A 190 5.93 0.16 -2.19
C TYR A 190 5.56 -0.60 -3.47
N LEU A 191 5.44 0.09 -4.61
CA LEU A 191 5.11 -0.55 -5.89
C LEU A 191 6.17 -1.58 -6.31
N GLN A 192 7.45 -1.26 -6.13
CA GLN A 192 8.55 -2.19 -6.38
C GLN A 192 8.43 -3.45 -5.52
N ALA A 193 8.08 -3.31 -4.25
CA ALA A 193 7.91 -4.43 -3.35
C ALA A 193 6.66 -5.29 -3.62
N THR A 194 5.77 -4.90 -4.55
CA THR A 194 4.63 -5.73 -4.99
C THR A 194 5.00 -6.73 -6.08
N HIS A 195 6.23 -6.71 -6.58
CA HIS A 195 6.73 -7.61 -7.64
C HIS A 195 8.22 -7.87 -7.45
N ASP A 196 8.73 -8.95 -8.06
CA ASP A 196 10.15 -9.32 -8.10
C ASP A 196 10.92 -8.53 -9.18
#